data_65a43a774fbdf4e1de3c25414da9c864
#
_entry.id   65a43a774fbdf4e1de3c25414da9c864
#
_cell.length_a   1.000
_cell.length_b   1.000
_cell.length_c   1.000
_cell.angle_alpha   90.00
_cell.angle_beta   90.00
_cell.angle_gamma   90.00
#
_symmetry.space_group_name_H-M   'P 1'
#
loop_
_entity.id
_entity.type
_entity.pdbx_description
1 polymer ?
#
loop_
_entity_poly.entity_id
_entity_poly.type
_entity_poly.pdbx_seq_one_letter_code
_entity_poly.pdbx_strand_id
1 'polypeptide(L)'
;MLILLPMSPEIASYNSIQSPSDKIICDKLLQKMDAVLTNAVSKIWHAHPVWFIDDNPIAGYSKQKAGIRLMFWSGASFDEVNLNIIGKKFKDASIIYKSPEDIDLLDLERWLQKSIEIQCDYKNIVKRKGRLDRLK
;
A
#
# COMPACT_ATOMS: atom_id res chain seq x y z
N MET A 1 -16.77 -4.44 24.83
CA MET A 1 -17.19 -3.53 23.76
C MET A 1 -16.13 -3.50 22.68
N LEU A 2 -16.55 -3.65 21.47
CA LEU A 2 -15.65 -3.59 20.34
C LEU A 2 -15.33 -2.14 20.03
N ILE A 3 -14.05 -1.78 20.14
CA ILE A 3 -13.61 -0.45 19.72
C ILE A 3 -13.22 -0.54 18.25
N LEU A 4 -14.01 0.08 17.41
CA LEU A 4 -13.65 0.22 16.02
C LEU A 4 -12.65 1.37 15.90
N LEU A 5 -11.45 1.05 15.41
CA LEU A 5 -10.51 2.09 15.04
C LEU A 5 -11.14 2.88 13.88
N PRO A 6 -11.18 4.23 13.98
CA PRO A 6 -11.75 5.01 12.90
C PRO A 6 -10.92 4.81 11.63
N MET A 7 -11.56 4.37 10.57
CA MET A 7 -10.97 4.44 9.24
C MET A 7 -10.78 5.92 8.90
N SER A 8 -9.72 6.26 8.20
CA SER A 8 -9.52 7.62 7.71
C SER A 8 -10.73 8.04 6.87
N PRO A 9 -11.44 9.13 7.25
CA PRO A 9 -12.56 9.60 6.44
C PRO A 9 -12.16 9.97 5.02
N GLU A 10 -10.94 10.44 4.83
CA GLU A 10 -10.39 10.80 3.53
C GLU A 10 -10.23 9.58 2.64
N ILE A 11 -9.79 8.46 3.20
CA ILE A 11 -9.64 7.20 2.46
C ILE A 11 -11.01 6.62 2.14
N ALA A 12 -11.95 6.67 3.08
CA ALA A 12 -13.32 6.24 2.82
C ALA A 12 -13.95 7.04 1.67
N SER A 13 -13.72 8.35 1.63
CA SER A 13 -14.17 9.22 0.54
C SER A 13 -13.51 8.85 -0.78
N TYR A 14 -12.21 8.59 -0.77
CA TYR A 14 -11.48 8.13 -1.96
C TYR A 14 -12.12 6.86 -2.54
N ASN A 15 -12.41 5.89 -1.69
CA ASN A 15 -13.02 4.63 -2.13
C ASN A 15 -14.43 4.85 -2.69
N SER A 16 -15.22 5.72 -2.06
CA SER A 16 -16.63 5.92 -2.40
C SER A 16 -16.84 6.53 -3.79
N ILE A 17 -15.87 7.27 -4.31
CA ILE A 17 -16.00 7.91 -5.64
C ILE A 17 -15.54 6.99 -6.78
N GLN A 18 -15.06 5.80 -6.47
CA GLN A 18 -14.63 4.85 -7.50
C GLN A 18 -15.83 4.18 -8.16
N SER A 19 -15.63 3.57 -9.34
CA SER A 19 -16.64 2.73 -9.96
C SER A 19 -17.03 1.58 -9.02
N PRO A 20 -18.21 0.95 -9.18
CA PRO A 20 -18.62 -0.11 -8.24
C PRO A 20 -17.61 -1.23 -8.08
N SER A 21 -16.99 -1.70 -9.15
CA SER A 21 -15.97 -2.76 -9.09
C SER A 21 -14.70 -2.28 -8.40
N ASP A 22 -14.22 -1.10 -8.76
CA ASP A 22 -13.01 -0.52 -8.16
C ASP A 22 -13.22 -0.21 -6.69
N LYS A 23 -14.43 0.24 -6.30
CA LYS A 23 -14.76 0.48 -4.90
C LYS A 23 -14.65 -0.79 -4.08
N ILE A 24 -15.13 -1.92 -4.60
CA ILE A 24 -15.02 -3.21 -3.91
C ILE A 24 -13.55 -3.57 -3.71
N ILE A 25 -12.72 -3.38 -4.73
CA ILE A 25 -11.27 -3.62 -4.62
C ILE A 25 -10.67 -2.73 -3.53
N CYS A 26 -10.94 -1.43 -3.58
CA CYS A 26 -10.40 -0.46 -2.62
C CYS A 26 -10.86 -0.79 -1.19
N ASP A 27 -12.13 -1.13 -1.00
CA ASP A 27 -12.67 -1.47 0.33
C ASP A 27 -12.03 -2.75 0.89
N LYS A 28 -11.80 -3.76 0.05
CA LYS A 28 -11.10 -4.98 0.47
C LYS A 28 -9.66 -4.71 0.86
N LEU A 29 -8.96 -3.88 0.09
CA LEU A 29 -7.59 -3.49 0.40
C LEU A 29 -7.53 -2.70 1.70
N LEU A 30 -8.39 -1.70 1.86
CA LEU A 30 -8.45 -0.89 3.08
C LEU A 30 -8.67 -1.76 4.32
N GLN A 31 -9.65 -2.66 4.25
CA GLN A 31 -9.98 -3.54 5.37
C GLN A 31 -8.79 -4.41 5.77
N LYS A 32 -8.13 -5.03 4.80
CA LYS A 32 -7.00 -5.93 5.07
C LYS A 32 -5.78 -5.16 5.53
N MET A 33 -5.50 -4.01 4.92
CA MET A 33 -4.36 -3.18 5.31
C MET A 33 -4.49 -2.66 6.74
N ASP A 34 -5.66 -2.17 7.12
CA ASP A 34 -5.89 -1.73 8.50
C ASP A 34 -5.82 -2.88 9.50
N ALA A 35 -6.26 -4.09 9.10
CA ALA A 35 -6.21 -5.26 9.97
C ALA A 35 -4.78 -5.74 10.24
N VAL A 36 -3.89 -5.66 9.25
CA VAL A 36 -2.51 -6.15 9.36
C VAL A 36 -1.56 -5.05 9.83
N LEU A 37 -1.72 -3.83 9.29
CA LEU A 37 -0.82 -2.70 9.57
C LEU A 37 -1.30 -1.91 10.78
N THR A 38 -1.40 -2.56 11.94
CA THR A 38 -2.01 -1.99 13.15
C THR A 38 -1.22 -0.82 13.74
N ASN A 39 0.10 -0.74 13.47
CA ASN A 39 0.95 0.35 13.95
C ASN A 39 1.16 1.44 12.89
N ALA A 40 0.48 1.34 11.76
CA ALA A 40 0.62 2.32 10.68
C ALA A 40 -0.39 3.45 10.84
N VAL A 41 -0.01 4.62 10.34
CA VAL A 41 -0.89 5.76 10.15
C VAL A 41 -1.24 5.84 8.67
N SER A 42 -2.53 5.94 8.35
CA SER A 42 -2.97 6.05 6.96
C SER A 42 -3.55 7.42 6.67
N LYS A 43 -3.29 7.91 5.47
CA LYS A 43 -3.79 9.21 5.00
C LYS A 43 -3.75 9.28 3.49
N ILE A 44 -4.42 10.28 2.92
CA ILE A 44 -4.24 10.61 1.51
C ILE A 44 -2.90 11.34 1.36
N TRP A 45 -2.07 10.85 0.45
CA TRP A 45 -0.76 11.41 0.15
C TRP A 45 -0.51 11.27 -1.36
N HIS A 46 -0.12 12.36 -2.00
CA HIS A 46 -0.02 12.41 -3.47
C HIS A 46 -1.32 11.94 -4.16
N ALA A 47 -2.46 12.35 -3.58
CA ALA A 47 -3.81 12.12 -4.08
C ALA A 47 -4.31 10.67 -3.98
N HIS A 48 -3.66 9.81 -3.18
CA HIS A 48 -4.14 8.43 -2.97
C HIS A 48 -3.84 7.91 -1.55
N PRO A 49 -4.52 6.81 -1.13
CA PRO A 49 -4.32 6.26 0.21
C PRO A 49 -2.92 5.67 0.39
N VAL A 50 -2.26 6.03 1.49
CA VAL A 50 -0.91 5.55 1.84
C VAL A 50 -0.84 5.27 3.34
N TRP A 51 -0.16 4.18 3.69
CA TRP A 51 0.12 3.76 5.07
C TRP A 51 1.59 4.01 5.39
N PHE A 52 1.83 4.60 6.57
CA PHE A 52 3.15 5.00 7.04
C PHE A 52 3.47 4.34 8.37
N ILE A 53 4.71 3.90 8.55
CA ILE A 53 5.24 3.48 9.86
C ILE A 53 6.40 4.43 10.19
N ASP A 54 6.33 5.11 11.34
CA ASP A 54 7.33 6.12 11.75
C ASP A 54 7.58 7.14 10.64
N ASP A 55 6.50 7.63 10.01
CA ASP A 55 6.50 8.57 8.90
C ASP A 55 7.14 8.05 7.61
N ASN A 56 7.47 6.77 7.54
CA ASN A 56 8.02 6.16 6.34
C ASN A 56 6.91 5.46 5.55
N PRO A 57 6.69 5.80 4.27
CA PRO A 57 5.64 5.16 3.49
C PRO A 57 5.99 3.70 3.23
N ILE A 58 5.03 2.80 3.43
CA ILE A 58 5.24 1.37 3.23
C ILE A 58 4.32 0.75 2.20
N ALA A 59 3.06 1.17 2.16
CA ALA A 59 2.08 0.58 1.26
C ALA A 59 1.01 1.60 0.90
N GLY A 60 0.40 1.44 -0.27
CA GLY A 60 -0.70 2.29 -0.70
C GLY A 60 -1.37 1.74 -1.93
N TYR A 61 -2.52 2.32 -2.30
CA TYR A 61 -3.17 1.94 -3.54
C TYR A 61 -3.69 3.18 -4.27
N SER A 62 -3.82 3.06 -5.58
CA SER A 62 -4.27 4.18 -6.41
C SER A 62 -5.03 3.71 -7.63
N LYS A 63 -6.00 4.51 -8.08
CA LYS A 63 -6.70 4.26 -9.35
C LYS A 63 -5.78 4.57 -10.51
N GLN A 64 -5.57 3.58 -11.35
CA GLN A 64 -4.84 3.71 -12.61
C GLN A 64 -5.77 3.40 -13.76
N LYS A 65 -5.33 3.69 -14.99
CA LYS A 65 -6.11 3.40 -16.19
C LYS A 65 -6.48 1.92 -16.30
N ALA A 66 -5.55 1.04 -15.93
CA ALA A 66 -5.73 -0.41 -16.04
C ALA A 66 -6.47 -1.05 -14.87
N GLY A 67 -6.66 -0.34 -13.74
CA GLY A 67 -7.31 -0.88 -12.54
C GLY A 67 -6.81 -0.21 -11.27
N ILE A 68 -6.91 -0.91 -10.15
CA ILE A 68 -6.39 -0.42 -8.86
C ILE A 68 -4.99 -0.99 -8.66
N ARG A 69 -4.02 -0.11 -8.53
CA ARG A 69 -2.63 -0.47 -8.29
C ARG A 69 -2.36 -0.52 -6.78
N LEU A 70 -1.94 -1.67 -6.29
CA LEU A 70 -1.41 -1.81 -4.93
C LEU A 70 0.12 -1.74 -5.03
N MET A 71 0.72 -0.82 -4.29
CA MET A 71 2.16 -0.59 -4.30
C MET A 71 2.75 -0.73 -2.92
N PHE A 72 3.90 -1.38 -2.85
CA PHE A 72 4.74 -1.44 -1.66
C PHE A 72 6.04 -0.71 -1.97
N TRP A 73 6.37 0.29 -1.15
CA TRP A 73 7.55 1.14 -1.38
C TRP A 73 8.85 0.36 -1.39
N SER A 74 8.92 -0.74 -0.61
CA SER A 74 10.10 -1.60 -0.58
C SER A 74 9.83 -2.98 -1.18
N GLY A 75 8.78 -3.10 -2.00
CA GLY A 75 8.28 -4.37 -2.52
C GLY A 75 9.27 -5.13 -3.41
N ALA A 76 10.18 -4.45 -4.07
CA ALA A 76 11.19 -5.11 -4.88
C ALA A 76 12.16 -5.96 -4.05
N SER A 77 12.24 -5.70 -2.74
CA SER A 77 13.07 -6.46 -1.81
C SER A 77 12.32 -7.63 -1.15
N PHE A 78 11.03 -7.83 -1.50
CA PHE A 78 10.20 -8.88 -0.87
C PHE A 78 10.43 -10.27 -1.48
N ASP A 79 10.99 -10.36 -2.67
CA ASP A 79 11.14 -11.61 -3.42
C ASP A 79 9.77 -12.27 -3.66
N GLU A 80 8.86 -11.52 -4.32
CA GLU A 80 7.48 -11.94 -4.58
C GLU A 80 7.18 -11.88 -6.07
N VAL A 81 6.91 -13.03 -6.67
CA VAL A 81 6.73 -13.13 -8.12
C VAL A 81 5.50 -12.38 -8.62
N ASN A 82 4.43 -12.28 -7.80
CA ASN A 82 3.19 -11.63 -8.21
C ASN A 82 3.21 -10.11 -8.04
N LEU A 83 4.20 -9.56 -7.31
CA LEU A 83 4.48 -8.14 -7.32
C LEU A 83 5.38 -7.84 -8.51
N ASN A 84 4.81 -7.87 -9.70
CA ASN A 84 5.58 -7.96 -10.94
C ASN A 84 5.84 -6.63 -11.65
N ILE A 85 5.29 -5.53 -11.14
CA ILE A 85 5.58 -4.20 -11.67
C ILE A 85 6.65 -3.57 -10.76
N ILE A 86 7.89 -3.66 -11.20
CA ILE A 86 9.04 -3.25 -10.40
C ILE A 86 9.43 -1.81 -10.76
N GLY A 87 9.69 -1.00 -9.75
CA GLY A 87 10.14 0.36 -9.95
C GLY A 87 11.51 0.41 -10.61
N LYS A 88 11.71 1.41 -11.47
CA LYS A 88 12.96 1.55 -12.23
C LYS A 88 14.04 2.26 -11.44
N LYS A 89 13.64 3.23 -10.61
CA LYS A 89 14.56 4.11 -9.88
C LYS A 89 14.75 3.67 -8.43
N PHE A 90 13.69 3.20 -7.79
CA PHE A 90 13.68 2.85 -6.36
C PHE A 90 13.34 1.38 -6.16
N LYS A 91 13.02 1.00 -4.93
CA LYS A 91 12.77 -0.39 -4.54
C LYS A 91 11.28 -0.75 -4.50
N ASP A 92 10.42 0.06 -5.12
CA ASP A 92 9.00 -0.21 -5.13
C ASP A 92 8.63 -1.37 -6.07
N ALA A 93 7.56 -2.06 -5.69
CA ALA A 93 6.94 -3.07 -6.54
C ALA A 93 5.43 -3.03 -6.35
N SER A 94 4.69 -3.38 -7.38
CA SER A 94 3.24 -3.29 -7.35
C SER A 94 2.56 -4.35 -8.19
N ILE A 95 1.24 -4.45 -8.00
CA ILE A 95 0.33 -5.28 -8.79
C ILE A 95 -0.89 -4.44 -9.14
N ILE A 96 -1.52 -4.71 -10.27
CA ILE A 96 -2.77 -4.04 -10.66
C ILE A 96 -3.90 -5.05 -10.59
N TYR A 97 -4.94 -4.72 -9.82
CA TYR A 97 -6.17 -5.51 -9.73
C TYR A 97 -7.21 -4.93 -10.67
N LYS A 98 -7.70 -5.75 -11.58
CA LYS A 98 -8.75 -5.35 -12.55
C LYS A 98 -10.15 -5.70 -12.07
N SER A 99 -10.24 -6.71 -11.20
CA SER A 99 -11.50 -7.14 -10.59
C SER A 99 -11.29 -7.56 -9.15
N PRO A 100 -12.34 -7.54 -8.30
CA PRO A 100 -12.20 -7.97 -6.91
C PRO A 100 -11.69 -9.41 -6.74
N GLU A 101 -12.00 -10.28 -7.68
CA GLU A 101 -11.60 -11.69 -7.66
C GLU A 101 -10.09 -11.86 -7.88
N ASP A 102 -9.42 -10.84 -8.42
CA ASP A 102 -7.97 -10.89 -8.63
C ASP A 102 -7.17 -10.81 -7.33
N ILE A 103 -7.80 -10.39 -6.23
CA ILE A 103 -7.12 -10.27 -4.95
C ILE A 103 -6.92 -11.65 -4.32
N ASP A 104 -5.65 -12.07 -4.24
CA ASP A 104 -5.27 -13.27 -3.47
C ASP A 104 -5.00 -12.82 -2.03
N LEU A 105 -5.89 -13.21 -1.12
CA LEU A 105 -5.80 -12.78 0.27
C LEU A 105 -4.58 -13.33 1.00
N LEU A 106 -4.10 -14.51 0.64
CA LEU A 106 -2.89 -15.08 1.25
C LEU A 106 -1.66 -14.32 0.81
N ASP A 107 -1.56 -14.01 -0.48
CA ASP A 107 -0.48 -13.17 -1.01
C ASP A 107 -0.51 -11.78 -0.35
N LEU A 108 -1.68 -11.17 -0.30
CA LEU A 108 -1.86 -9.83 0.26
C LEU A 108 -1.40 -9.79 1.72
N GLU A 109 -1.82 -10.74 2.54
CA GLU A 109 -1.43 -10.81 3.95
C GLU A 109 0.08 -10.95 4.09
N ARG A 110 0.69 -11.84 3.31
CA ARG A 110 2.14 -12.05 3.34
C ARG A 110 2.90 -10.78 2.93
N TRP A 111 2.45 -10.11 1.88
CA TRP A 111 3.08 -8.86 1.44
C TRP A 111 2.97 -7.77 2.49
N LEU A 112 1.81 -7.65 3.13
CA LEU A 112 1.62 -6.66 4.20
C LEU A 112 2.53 -6.94 5.38
N GLN A 113 2.69 -8.21 5.78
CA GLN A 113 3.65 -8.59 6.83
C GLN A 113 5.08 -8.25 6.41
N LYS A 114 5.46 -8.55 5.16
CA LYS A 114 6.78 -8.20 4.65
C LYS A 114 6.99 -6.68 4.62
N SER A 115 5.96 -5.89 4.37
CA SER A 115 6.08 -4.43 4.34
C SER A 115 6.44 -3.85 5.71
N ILE A 116 6.07 -4.51 6.79
CA ILE A 116 6.46 -4.13 8.15
C ILE A 116 7.93 -4.49 8.41
N GLU A 117 8.35 -5.66 7.95
CA GLU A 117 9.67 -6.23 8.26
C GLU A 117 10.78 -5.73 7.34
N ILE A 118 10.44 -5.35 6.10
CA ILE A 118 11.40 -4.97 5.06
C ILE A 118 11.09 -3.53 4.64
N GLN A 119 11.94 -2.60 5.06
CA GLN A 119 11.73 -1.17 4.79
C GLN A 119 13.02 -0.48 4.35
N CYS A 120 12.90 0.36 3.31
CA CYS A 120 13.92 1.32 2.93
C CYS A 120 13.52 2.71 3.43
N ASP A 121 14.49 3.57 3.64
CA ASP A 121 14.29 4.88 4.26
C ASP A 121 13.82 5.93 3.27
N TYR A 122 12.58 5.83 2.84
CA TYR A 122 11.98 6.78 1.91
C TYR A 122 11.75 8.15 2.52
N LYS A 123 11.45 8.23 3.81
CA LYS A 123 11.14 9.52 4.44
C LYS A 123 12.32 10.50 4.41
N ASN A 124 13.55 10.00 4.35
CA ASN A 124 14.75 10.82 4.32
C ASN A 124 15.43 10.87 2.93
N ILE A 125 14.74 10.40 1.89
CA ILE A 125 15.33 10.28 0.56
C ILE A 125 15.76 11.62 -0.03
N VAL A 126 14.97 12.67 0.18
CA VAL A 126 15.30 14.04 -0.29
C VAL A 126 16.50 14.56 0.46
N LYS A 127 16.55 14.36 1.77
CA LYS A 127 17.64 14.75 2.64
C LYS A 127 18.95 14.10 2.23
N ARG A 128 18.91 12.87 1.72
CA ARG A 128 20.05 12.10 1.23
C ARG A 128 20.29 12.25 -0.27
N LYS A 129 19.67 13.25 -0.89
CA LYS A 129 19.85 13.57 -2.31
C LYS A 129 19.51 12.39 -3.24
N GLY A 130 18.45 11.65 -2.91
CA GLY A 130 17.97 10.52 -3.69
C GLY A 130 18.59 9.17 -3.32
N ARG A 131 19.50 9.12 -2.35
CA ARG A 131 20.06 7.85 -1.87
C ARG A 131 19.05 7.13 -0.96
N LEU A 132 18.74 5.88 -1.28
CA LEU A 132 17.79 5.08 -0.55
C LEU A 132 18.53 4.01 0.27
N ASP A 133 18.51 4.18 1.59
CA ASP A 133 19.15 3.24 2.52
C ASP A 133 18.13 2.22 3.04
N ARG A 134 18.58 1.00 3.33
CA ARG A 134 17.76 -0.05 3.93
C ARG A 134 17.65 0.19 5.44
N LEU A 135 16.41 0.19 5.98
CA LEU A 135 16.16 0.31 7.43
C LEU A 135 16.04 -1.06 8.11
N LYS A 136 15.35 -1.98 7.43
CA LYS A 136 15.10 -3.32 7.99
C LYS A 136 15.22 -4.39 6.92
#